data_16adf723a0d03f2eb88dc231d5864e8c
#
_entry.id   16adf723a0d03f2eb88dc231d5864e8c
#
_cell.length_a   1.000
_cell.length_b   1.000
_cell.length_c   1.000
_cell.angle_alpha   90.00
_cell.angle_beta   90.00
_cell.angle_gamma   90.00
#
_symmetry.space_group_name_H-M   'P 1'
#
loop_
_entity.id
_entity.type
_entity.pdbx_description
1 polymer ?
#
loop_
_entity_poly.entity_id
_entity_poly.type
_entity_poly.pdbx_seq_one_letter_code
_entity_poly.pdbx_strand_id
1 'polypeptide(L)'
;MVKFKKVKAILLKYQNYLIFFVLLNLLIALKIINPSFVKQISNISFDLYQKTFPLQKQDSKVVIIDIDEKSLGKFGQFPWSRSVFAKIIDQVNTSEPKAIGFDVFFTEKDKQSPEEIIKAYDLVPTDVANLQNLKGHDEIFREALENSNSVIAVLGSNVSSHGSYDRKAKARFLSKGGDPNNFTYTFPYSIGSLEKLEKSAKGLGSISFLDQTDGIIRSLPLIVRFNKKLFPTMGLEMVRVGNNQKNLFVDMNEVGIKRISSRPHKIISNPNGIIWIKYKKSLKNQYISASTVYEGKFDESFFKNKYVLIGASAQGLFDLVKTPLGVTIPGVEVHANVIENILDQNYLIRNPNTYIFELIFSIIVACVTFIFSQKIKPKYSLSIFFGSFITVVIIGYSIFLFRSELVDISYPIFMLTITFLTGLYFRFVEENRIALSNLQKEAKLLKERELAGEVQKSLFPDISRFENFIYATNVPARDVSGDYFDVVNVSKTEYFFTLADVSGKGIKAGMYMAKASSIVWHDPIPILC
;
A
#
# COMPACT_ATOMS: atom_id res chain seq x y z
N MET A 1 9.06 45.54 25.59
CA MET A 1 8.93 44.35 26.44
C MET A 1 7.52 43.76 26.45
N VAL A 2 6.43 44.53 26.54
CA VAL A 2 5.02 44.05 26.55
C VAL A 2 4.60 43.35 25.25
N LYS A 3 4.98 43.87 24.06
CA LYS A 3 4.69 43.23 22.76
C LYS A 3 5.34 41.84 22.64
N PHE A 4 6.56 41.65 23.11
CA PHE A 4 7.27 40.36 23.06
C PHE A 4 6.63 39.30 23.97
N LYS A 5 6.14 39.71 25.17
CA LYS A 5 5.40 38.81 26.08
C LYS A 5 4.05 38.36 25.48
N LYS A 6 3.32 39.27 24.81
CA LYS A 6 2.07 38.92 24.10
C LYS A 6 2.30 37.96 22.94
N VAL A 7 3.31 38.18 22.08
CA VAL A 7 3.65 37.28 20.98
C VAL A 7 4.06 35.90 21.50
N LYS A 8 4.87 35.82 22.55
CA LYS A 8 5.28 34.56 23.20
C LYS A 8 4.08 33.80 23.76
N ALA A 9 3.12 34.49 24.39
CA ALA A 9 1.89 33.86 24.90
C ALA A 9 0.98 33.33 23.78
N ILE A 10 0.87 34.05 22.68
CA ILE A 10 0.13 33.61 21.49
C ILE A 10 0.82 32.38 20.85
N LEU A 11 2.14 32.42 20.67
CA LEU A 11 2.92 31.30 20.15
C LEU A 11 2.76 30.04 21.02
N LEU A 12 2.82 30.17 22.33
CA LEU A 12 2.62 29.06 23.26
C LEU A 12 1.20 28.48 23.17
N LYS A 13 0.19 29.35 23.00
CA LYS A 13 -1.22 28.90 22.85
C LYS A 13 -1.46 28.09 21.57
N TYR A 14 -0.77 28.44 20.47
CA TYR A 14 -0.94 27.78 19.18
C TYR A 14 0.23 26.85 18.83
N GLN A 15 1.12 26.58 19.74
CA GLN A 15 2.31 25.74 19.52
C GLN A 15 1.97 24.35 18.94
N ASN A 16 0.95 23.71 19.49
CA ASN A 16 0.50 22.38 19.03
C ASN A 16 0.03 22.41 17.57
N TYR A 17 -0.71 23.45 17.17
CA TYR A 17 -1.18 23.63 15.79
C TYR A 17 -0.03 23.93 14.83
N LEU A 18 0.97 24.71 15.27
CA LEU A 18 2.16 25.00 14.46
C LEU A 18 2.98 23.73 14.22
N ILE A 19 3.22 22.93 15.26
CA ILE A 19 3.94 21.65 15.13
C ILE A 19 3.16 20.69 14.24
N PHE A 20 1.84 20.59 14.40
CA PHE A 20 0.99 19.79 13.53
C PHE A 20 1.08 20.26 12.07
N PHE A 21 1.05 21.56 11.81
CA PHE A 21 1.18 22.12 10.47
C PHE A 21 2.52 21.73 9.82
N VAL A 22 3.62 21.83 10.55
CA VAL A 22 4.95 21.42 10.06
C VAL A 22 4.97 19.92 9.77
N LEU A 23 4.44 19.09 10.67
CA LEU A 23 4.34 17.65 10.50
C LEU A 23 3.48 17.28 9.29
N LEU A 24 2.34 17.93 9.11
CA LEU A 24 1.45 17.72 7.98
C LEU A 24 2.15 18.00 6.64
N ASN A 25 2.88 19.13 6.55
CA ASN A 25 3.65 19.45 5.34
C ASN A 25 4.76 18.43 5.07
N LEU A 26 5.44 17.93 6.10
CA LEU A 26 6.44 16.87 5.98
C LEU A 26 5.80 15.57 5.45
N LEU A 27 4.65 15.18 5.96
CA LEU A 27 3.91 14.01 5.48
C LEU A 27 3.43 14.20 4.03
N ILE A 28 2.92 15.39 3.66
CA ILE A 28 2.56 15.71 2.27
C ILE A 28 3.78 15.57 1.35
N ALA A 29 4.91 16.15 1.73
CA ALA A 29 6.15 16.05 0.96
C ALA A 29 6.60 14.58 0.80
N LEU A 30 6.48 13.76 1.85
CA LEU A 30 6.79 12.34 1.81
C LEU A 30 5.92 11.58 0.80
N LYS A 31 4.60 11.88 0.72
CA LYS A 31 3.70 11.28 -0.28
C LYS A 31 4.07 11.71 -1.70
N ILE A 32 4.43 12.98 -1.90
CA ILE A 32 4.81 13.52 -3.22
C ILE A 32 6.13 12.91 -3.71
N ILE A 33 7.14 12.83 -2.84
CA ILE A 33 8.44 12.21 -3.15
C ILE A 33 8.28 10.72 -3.42
N ASN A 34 7.30 10.07 -2.76
CA ASN A 34 6.94 8.66 -2.93
C ASN A 34 8.15 7.71 -2.89
N PRO A 35 8.95 7.69 -1.82
CA PRO A 35 10.11 6.82 -1.69
C PRO A 35 9.70 5.34 -1.72
N SER A 36 10.67 4.46 -1.97
CA SER A 36 10.43 3.03 -2.19
C SER A 36 9.60 2.35 -1.09
N PHE A 37 9.82 2.70 0.18
CA PHE A 37 9.05 2.12 1.28
C PHE A 37 7.57 2.54 1.26
N VAL A 38 7.26 3.80 0.88
CA VAL A 38 5.86 4.26 0.74
C VAL A 38 5.17 3.49 -0.38
N LYS A 39 5.87 3.29 -1.51
CA LYS A 39 5.37 2.50 -2.64
C LYS A 39 5.12 1.03 -2.24
N GLN A 40 6.02 0.43 -1.44
CA GLN A 40 5.84 -0.94 -0.94
C GLN A 40 4.60 -1.06 -0.06
N ILE A 41 4.38 -0.11 0.86
CA ILE A 41 3.19 -0.10 1.73
C ILE A 41 1.91 0.06 0.89
N SER A 42 1.91 0.93 -0.13
CA SER A 42 0.79 1.06 -1.07
C SER A 42 0.51 -0.24 -1.82
N ASN A 43 1.56 -0.94 -2.27
CA ASN A 43 1.43 -2.24 -2.94
C ASN A 43 0.79 -3.30 -2.04
N ILE A 44 1.13 -3.32 -0.74
CA ILE A 44 0.49 -4.23 0.23
C ILE A 44 -1.02 -3.98 0.29
N SER A 45 -1.47 -2.71 0.28
CA SER A 45 -2.90 -2.41 0.28
C SER A 45 -3.60 -2.88 -1.00
N PHE A 46 -2.94 -2.78 -2.16
CA PHE A 46 -3.47 -3.27 -3.43
C PHE A 46 -3.56 -4.79 -3.49
N ASP A 47 -2.55 -5.48 -2.96
CA ASP A 47 -2.57 -6.95 -2.84
C ASP A 47 -3.70 -7.41 -1.91
N LEU A 48 -3.91 -6.69 -0.80
CA LEU A 48 -4.96 -7.01 0.16
C LEU A 48 -6.35 -6.93 -0.47
N TYR A 49 -6.62 -5.93 -1.33
CA TYR A 49 -7.88 -5.85 -2.07
C TYR A 49 -8.13 -7.10 -2.91
N GLN A 50 -7.15 -7.51 -3.70
CA GLN A 50 -7.28 -8.69 -4.57
C GLN A 50 -7.35 -9.99 -3.78
N LYS A 51 -6.58 -10.10 -2.69
CA LYS A 51 -6.58 -11.28 -1.81
C LYS A 51 -7.93 -11.46 -1.11
N THR A 52 -8.56 -10.36 -0.69
CA THR A 52 -9.85 -10.39 0.00
C THR A 52 -11.01 -10.65 -0.97
N PHE A 53 -10.96 -10.04 -2.15
CA PHE A 53 -11.98 -10.15 -3.19
C PHE A 53 -11.37 -10.54 -4.55
N PRO A 54 -10.87 -11.78 -4.67
CA PRO A 54 -10.34 -12.27 -5.93
C PRO A 54 -11.46 -12.36 -6.98
N LEU A 55 -11.10 -12.17 -8.24
CA LEU A 55 -12.05 -12.37 -9.33
C LEU A 55 -12.52 -13.83 -9.34
N GLN A 56 -13.83 -14.03 -9.20
CA GLN A 56 -14.44 -15.35 -9.32
C GLN A 56 -14.97 -15.53 -10.74
N LYS A 57 -14.60 -16.62 -11.37
CA LYS A 57 -15.04 -16.97 -12.72
C LYS A 57 -15.19 -18.49 -12.80
N GLN A 58 -16.29 -18.95 -13.37
CA GLN A 58 -16.54 -20.39 -13.52
C GLN A 58 -15.99 -20.92 -14.85
N ASP A 59 -16.09 -20.14 -15.92
CA ASP A 59 -15.63 -20.52 -17.25
C ASP A 59 -14.50 -19.62 -17.74
N SER A 60 -13.50 -20.22 -18.39
CA SER A 60 -12.38 -19.50 -18.97
C SER A 60 -12.51 -19.40 -20.49
N LYS A 61 -12.27 -18.19 -21.03
CA LYS A 61 -12.11 -17.95 -22.46
C LYS A 61 -10.70 -18.30 -22.96
N VAL A 62 -9.80 -18.62 -22.01
CA VAL A 62 -8.41 -18.98 -22.27
C VAL A 62 -8.15 -20.37 -21.76
N VAL A 63 -7.52 -21.20 -22.58
CA VAL A 63 -7.04 -22.54 -22.23
C VAL A 63 -5.53 -22.55 -22.28
N ILE A 64 -4.91 -23.26 -21.35
CA ILE A 64 -3.46 -23.44 -21.27
C ILE A 64 -3.13 -24.88 -21.62
N ILE A 65 -2.38 -25.06 -22.71
CA ILE A 65 -1.72 -26.34 -23.03
C ILE A 65 -0.42 -26.35 -22.24
N ASP A 66 -0.39 -27.25 -21.28
CA ASP A 66 0.63 -27.29 -20.26
C ASP A 66 1.78 -28.22 -20.62
N ILE A 67 2.98 -27.68 -20.63
CA ILE A 67 4.22 -28.47 -20.65
C ILE A 67 4.45 -28.94 -19.20
N ASP A 68 3.71 -29.96 -18.85
CA ASP A 68 3.63 -30.56 -17.52
C ASP A 68 4.56 -31.78 -17.33
N GLU A 69 4.65 -32.31 -16.14
CA GLU A 69 5.47 -33.50 -15.82
C GLU A 69 5.04 -34.73 -16.64
N LYS A 70 3.74 -34.85 -16.93
CA LYS A 70 3.22 -35.95 -17.77
C LYS A 70 3.75 -35.86 -19.19
N SER A 71 3.82 -34.66 -19.73
CA SER A 71 4.36 -34.41 -21.07
C SER A 71 5.87 -34.59 -21.12
N LEU A 72 6.60 -34.18 -20.06
CA LEU A 72 8.03 -34.45 -19.93
C LEU A 72 8.31 -35.96 -19.87
N GLY A 73 7.48 -36.72 -19.14
CA GLY A 73 7.58 -38.17 -19.09
C GLY A 73 7.41 -38.85 -20.44
N LYS A 74 6.61 -38.25 -21.36
CA LYS A 74 6.34 -38.79 -22.71
C LYS A 74 7.37 -38.39 -23.76
N PHE A 75 7.74 -37.10 -23.81
CA PHE A 75 8.59 -36.53 -24.86
C PHE A 75 10.05 -36.36 -24.46
N GLY A 76 10.37 -36.63 -23.19
CA GLY A 76 11.69 -36.33 -22.62
C GLY A 76 11.81 -34.90 -22.14
N GLN A 77 13.03 -34.54 -21.75
CA GLN A 77 13.35 -33.18 -21.27
C GLN A 77 13.10 -32.13 -22.36
N PHE A 78 12.59 -31.00 -21.92
CA PHE A 78 12.44 -29.81 -22.77
C PHE A 78 13.82 -29.15 -23.07
N PRO A 79 14.07 -28.62 -24.25
CA PRO A 79 13.14 -28.33 -25.36
C PRO A 79 12.87 -29.53 -26.27
N TRP A 80 11.58 -29.73 -26.62
CA TRP A 80 11.15 -30.80 -27.53
C TRP A 80 11.39 -30.44 -28.98
N SER A 81 11.33 -31.49 -29.85
CA SER A 81 11.34 -31.30 -31.29
C SER A 81 10.18 -30.41 -31.76
N ARG A 82 10.46 -29.56 -32.76
CA ARG A 82 9.46 -28.65 -33.37
C ARG A 82 8.31 -29.41 -34.01
N SER A 83 8.54 -30.65 -34.45
CA SER A 83 7.48 -31.54 -34.96
C SER A 83 6.40 -31.84 -33.91
N VAL A 84 6.75 -31.89 -32.61
CA VAL A 84 5.77 -32.08 -31.54
C VAL A 84 4.84 -30.86 -31.46
N PHE A 85 5.40 -29.65 -31.49
CA PHE A 85 4.61 -28.42 -31.47
C PHE A 85 3.76 -28.25 -32.75
N ALA A 86 4.29 -28.61 -33.90
CA ALA A 86 3.52 -28.61 -35.16
C ALA A 86 2.28 -29.50 -35.04
N LYS A 87 2.44 -30.73 -34.55
CA LYS A 87 1.32 -31.65 -34.34
C LYS A 87 0.31 -31.14 -33.31
N ILE A 88 0.78 -30.49 -32.19
CA ILE A 88 -0.12 -29.85 -31.22
C ILE A 88 -0.95 -28.76 -31.92
N ILE A 89 -0.33 -27.88 -32.74
CA ILE A 89 -1.05 -26.86 -33.53
C ILE A 89 -2.11 -27.50 -34.39
N ASP A 90 -1.75 -28.53 -35.15
CA ASP A 90 -2.66 -29.20 -36.09
C ASP A 90 -3.87 -29.78 -35.36
N GLN A 91 -3.64 -30.43 -34.20
CA GLN A 91 -4.72 -30.97 -33.36
C GLN A 91 -5.64 -29.86 -32.82
N VAL A 92 -5.07 -28.76 -32.35
CA VAL A 92 -5.84 -27.62 -31.80
C VAL A 92 -6.63 -26.90 -32.90
N ASN A 93 -6.06 -26.77 -34.09
CA ASN A 93 -6.70 -26.11 -35.23
C ASN A 93 -7.98 -26.81 -35.68
N THR A 94 -8.14 -28.13 -35.50
CA THR A 94 -9.39 -28.84 -35.79
C THR A 94 -10.59 -28.29 -35.04
N SER A 95 -10.35 -27.68 -33.86
CA SER A 95 -11.36 -27.08 -32.98
C SER A 95 -11.62 -25.58 -33.23
N GLU A 96 -11.03 -24.98 -34.26
CA GLU A 96 -11.19 -23.57 -34.62
C GLU A 96 -10.93 -22.59 -33.43
N PRO A 97 -9.72 -22.60 -32.83
CA PRO A 97 -9.38 -21.65 -31.77
C PRO A 97 -9.31 -20.22 -32.34
N LYS A 98 -9.52 -19.22 -31.49
CA LYS A 98 -9.36 -17.81 -31.86
C LYS A 98 -7.91 -17.44 -32.19
N ALA A 99 -6.99 -17.84 -31.31
CA ALA A 99 -5.56 -17.67 -31.51
C ALA A 99 -4.80 -18.68 -30.62
N ILE A 100 -3.59 -19.04 -31.07
CA ILE A 100 -2.67 -19.93 -30.36
C ILE A 100 -1.41 -19.12 -30.01
N GLY A 101 -1.10 -18.93 -28.76
CA GLY A 101 0.08 -18.20 -28.27
C GLY A 101 1.13 -19.13 -27.68
N PHE A 102 2.38 -18.87 -28.00
CA PHE A 102 3.52 -19.61 -27.48
C PHE A 102 4.28 -18.76 -26.46
N ASP A 103 4.20 -19.13 -25.20
CA ASP A 103 5.04 -18.58 -24.13
C ASP A 103 6.35 -19.37 -24.02
N VAL A 104 6.98 -19.59 -25.16
CA VAL A 104 8.17 -20.40 -25.38
C VAL A 104 9.01 -19.80 -26.49
N PHE A 105 10.32 -19.91 -26.39
CA PHE A 105 11.29 -19.47 -27.39
C PHE A 105 11.85 -20.62 -28.20
N PHE A 106 12.05 -20.37 -29.48
CA PHE A 106 12.68 -21.27 -30.43
C PHE A 106 13.92 -20.61 -31.06
N THR A 107 14.92 -20.34 -30.18
CA THR A 107 16.08 -19.51 -30.53
C THR A 107 17.09 -20.19 -31.44
N GLU A 108 17.19 -21.52 -31.36
CA GLU A 108 18.12 -22.35 -32.11
C GLU A 108 17.36 -23.28 -33.05
N LYS A 109 18.07 -23.81 -34.07
CA LYS A 109 17.52 -24.85 -34.93
C LYS A 109 17.22 -26.11 -34.12
N ASP A 110 16.22 -26.87 -34.56
CA ASP A 110 15.86 -28.13 -33.93
C ASP A 110 16.96 -29.18 -34.16
N LYS A 111 17.69 -29.52 -33.08
CA LYS A 111 18.79 -30.48 -33.09
C LYS A 111 18.36 -31.91 -33.48
N GLN A 112 17.06 -32.20 -33.43
CA GLN A 112 16.47 -33.47 -33.84
C GLN A 112 15.98 -33.43 -35.29
N SER A 113 16.15 -32.34 -36.02
CA SER A 113 15.88 -32.27 -37.45
C SER A 113 16.85 -33.17 -38.23
N PRO A 114 16.40 -33.84 -39.30
CA PRO A 114 17.24 -34.71 -40.12
C PRO A 114 18.54 -34.04 -40.57
N GLU A 115 18.49 -32.77 -40.96
CA GLU A 115 19.64 -31.99 -41.43
C GLU A 115 20.70 -31.80 -40.30
N GLU A 116 20.26 -31.55 -39.07
CA GLU A 116 21.17 -31.33 -37.93
C GLU A 116 21.72 -32.68 -37.41
N ILE A 117 20.96 -33.78 -37.52
CA ILE A 117 21.42 -35.13 -37.23
C ILE A 117 22.54 -35.56 -38.20
N ILE A 118 22.29 -35.39 -39.52
CA ILE A 118 23.28 -35.68 -40.56
C ILE A 118 24.57 -34.94 -40.29
N LYS A 119 24.51 -33.67 -39.95
CA LYS A 119 25.63 -32.83 -39.67
C LYS A 119 26.36 -33.22 -38.37
N ALA A 120 25.62 -33.58 -37.31
CA ALA A 120 26.18 -33.91 -36.01
C ALA A 120 26.94 -35.22 -35.99
N TYR A 121 26.58 -36.18 -36.85
CA TYR A 121 27.21 -37.50 -36.92
C TYR A 121 28.10 -37.70 -38.17
N ASP A 122 28.38 -36.63 -38.94
CA ASP A 122 29.15 -36.68 -40.20
C ASP A 122 28.75 -37.83 -41.11
N LEU A 123 27.42 -38.08 -41.24
CA LEU A 123 26.89 -39.20 -42.02
C LEU A 123 27.17 -39.01 -43.52
N VAL A 124 27.63 -40.06 -44.19
CA VAL A 124 27.93 -40.03 -45.64
C VAL A 124 26.64 -40.16 -46.48
N PRO A 125 26.62 -39.61 -47.70
CA PRO A 125 25.42 -39.58 -48.55
C PRO A 125 24.73 -40.92 -48.79
N THR A 126 25.50 -42.03 -48.82
CA THR A 126 24.95 -43.41 -49.00
C THR A 126 24.06 -43.85 -47.82
N ASP A 127 24.33 -43.39 -46.58
CA ASP A 127 23.64 -43.84 -45.40
C ASP A 127 22.42 -42.94 -45.08
N VAL A 128 22.31 -41.81 -45.75
CA VAL A 128 21.34 -40.75 -45.42
C VAL A 128 20.28 -40.49 -46.49
N ALA A 129 20.26 -41.25 -47.62
CA ALA A 129 19.33 -41.00 -48.71
C ALA A 129 17.85 -40.87 -48.25
N ASN A 130 17.45 -41.67 -47.29
CA ASN A 130 16.11 -41.61 -46.69
C ASN A 130 15.91 -40.41 -45.74
N LEU A 131 16.96 -40.00 -44.99
CA LEU A 131 16.91 -38.87 -44.08
C LEU A 131 16.88 -37.53 -44.84
N GLN A 132 17.61 -37.40 -45.95
CA GLN A 132 17.65 -36.19 -46.77
C GLN A 132 16.29 -35.85 -47.43
N ASN A 133 15.44 -36.86 -47.63
CA ASN A 133 14.09 -36.69 -48.18
C ASN A 133 13.06 -36.30 -47.10
N LEU A 134 13.42 -36.37 -45.83
CA LEU A 134 12.54 -35.95 -44.74
C LEU A 134 12.58 -34.43 -44.58
N LYS A 135 11.43 -33.86 -44.38
CA LYS A 135 11.28 -32.43 -44.11
C LYS A 135 11.85 -32.07 -42.72
N GLY A 136 12.62 -31.02 -42.65
CA GLY A 136 13.16 -30.54 -41.40
C GLY A 136 12.07 -30.11 -40.40
N HIS A 137 12.27 -30.37 -39.13
CA HIS A 137 11.25 -30.13 -38.11
C HIS A 137 10.92 -28.63 -37.94
N ASP A 138 11.90 -27.76 -38.11
CA ASP A 138 11.67 -26.32 -38.15
C ASP A 138 10.76 -25.91 -39.33
N GLU A 139 10.85 -26.62 -40.46
CA GLU A 139 10.03 -26.31 -41.62
C GLU A 139 8.59 -26.82 -41.44
N ILE A 140 8.43 -28.01 -40.85
CA ILE A 140 7.11 -28.54 -40.48
C ILE A 140 6.40 -27.56 -39.52
N PHE A 141 7.12 -27.07 -38.52
CA PHE A 141 6.58 -26.11 -37.55
C PHE A 141 6.29 -24.74 -38.18
N ARG A 142 7.16 -24.29 -39.09
CA ARG A 142 6.92 -23.08 -39.87
C ARG A 142 5.57 -23.12 -40.60
N GLU A 143 5.28 -24.22 -41.28
CA GLU A 143 4.00 -24.40 -42.01
C GLU A 143 2.81 -24.45 -41.06
N ALA A 144 2.91 -25.16 -39.94
CA ALA A 144 1.85 -25.19 -38.93
C ALA A 144 1.55 -23.77 -38.39
N LEU A 145 2.58 -22.95 -38.15
CA LEU A 145 2.43 -21.56 -37.74
C LEU A 145 1.75 -20.69 -38.81
N GLU A 146 2.11 -20.88 -40.09
CA GLU A 146 1.55 -20.12 -41.21
C GLU A 146 0.05 -20.41 -41.40
N ASN A 147 -0.34 -21.66 -41.18
CA ASN A 147 -1.71 -22.15 -41.32
C ASN A 147 -2.58 -21.96 -40.08
N SER A 148 -2.06 -21.31 -39.07
CA SER A 148 -2.77 -21.06 -37.79
C SER A 148 -2.81 -19.57 -37.43
N ASN A 149 -3.71 -19.21 -36.52
CA ASN A 149 -3.72 -17.90 -35.88
C ASN A 149 -2.68 -17.85 -34.75
N SER A 150 -1.41 -18.10 -35.09
CA SER A 150 -0.32 -18.22 -34.10
C SER A 150 0.30 -16.89 -33.72
N VAL A 151 0.68 -16.79 -32.44
CA VAL A 151 1.46 -15.69 -31.86
C VAL A 151 2.67 -16.26 -31.13
N ILE A 152 3.87 -15.80 -31.49
CA ILE A 152 5.13 -16.26 -30.87
C ILE A 152 5.68 -15.20 -29.92
N ALA A 153 6.32 -15.66 -28.84
CA ALA A 153 6.93 -14.82 -27.82
C ALA A 153 8.16 -14.05 -28.30
N VAL A 154 8.27 -12.82 -27.81
CA VAL A 154 9.48 -11.98 -27.85
C VAL A 154 9.76 -11.45 -26.44
N LEU A 155 11.00 -11.54 -25.97
CA LEU A 155 11.43 -11.05 -24.66
C LEU A 155 12.31 -9.82 -24.82
N GLY A 156 12.06 -8.79 -24.02
CA GLY A 156 12.96 -7.66 -23.87
C GLY A 156 14.20 -8.02 -23.09
N SER A 157 15.36 -7.54 -23.51
CA SER A 157 16.64 -7.79 -22.86
C SER A 157 17.43 -6.49 -22.70
N ASN A 158 18.13 -6.40 -21.57
CA ASN A 158 19.12 -5.33 -21.33
C ASN A 158 20.51 -5.70 -21.84
N VAL A 159 20.71 -6.96 -22.23
CA VAL A 159 21.96 -7.49 -22.75
C VAL A 159 21.78 -7.92 -24.21
N SER A 160 22.75 -7.59 -25.05
CA SER A 160 22.80 -8.06 -26.43
C SER A 160 23.02 -9.57 -26.45
N SER A 161 22.17 -10.31 -27.18
CA SER A 161 22.33 -11.74 -27.41
C SER A 161 22.81 -12.02 -28.86
N HIS A 162 23.57 -13.10 -29.04
CA HIS A 162 23.95 -13.61 -30.34
C HIS A 162 22.66 -13.98 -31.12
N GLY A 163 22.55 -13.54 -32.37
CA GLY A 163 21.39 -13.81 -33.21
C GLY A 163 20.24 -12.79 -33.13
N SER A 164 20.47 -11.63 -32.49
CA SER A 164 19.50 -10.54 -32.52
C SER A 164 19.42 -9.94 -33.94
N TYR A 165 18.31 -10.17 -34.63
CA TYR A 165 17.98 -9.43 -35.84
C TYR A 165 16.98 -8.30 -35.56
N ASP A 166 16.84 -7.37 -36.52
CA ASP A 166 15.96 -6.21 -36.40
C ASP A 166 14.48 -6.60 -36.57
N ARG A 167 13.90 -7.14 -35.47
CA ARG A 167 12.50 -7.58 -35.42
C ARG A 167 11.52 -6.47 -35.73
N LYS A 168 10.42 -6.82 -36.36
CA LYS A 168 9.28 -5.91 -36.62
C LYS A 168 7.99 -6.56 -36.11
N ALA A 169 7.23 -5.81 -35.33
CA ALA A 169 5.91 -6.25 -34.90
C ALA A 169 5.01 -6.51 -36.12
N LYS A 170 4.14 -7.50 -36.02
CA LYS A 170 3.09 -7.76 -37.02
C LYS A 170 1.92 -6.78 -36.90
N ALA A 171 1.67 -6.29 -35.70
CA ALA A 171 0.70 -5.24 -35.43
C ALA A 171 1.14 -3.89 -36.01
N ARG A 172 0.23 -3.20 -36.69
CA ARG A 172 0.43 -1.82 -37.10
C ARG A 172 -0.15 -0.88 -36.04
N PHE A 173 0.70 -0.02 -35.50
CA PHE A 173 0.27 0.96 -34.51
C PHE A 173 -0.21 2.24 -35.18
N LEU A 174 -1.43 2.67 -34.84
CA LEU A 174 -2.03 3.92 -35.27
C LEU A 174 -2.24 4.81 -34.04
N SER A 175 -1.43 5.85 -33.92
CA SER A 175 -1.50 6.78 -32.78
C SER A 175 -2.29 8.04 -33.13
N LYS A 176 -3.00 8.57 -32.12
CA LYS A 176 -3.69 9.87 -32.17
C LYS A 176 -3.32 10.67 -30.92
N GLY A 177 -2.88 11.90 -31.11
CA GLY A 177 -2.60 12.83 -30.00
C GLY A 177 -1.15 12.81 -29.48
N GLY A 178 -0.24 12.03 -30.11
CA GLY A 178 1.17 11.99 -29.76
C GLY A 178 1.91 10.77 -30.32
N ASP A 179 3.20 10.66 -29.96
CA ASP A 179 4.03 9.49 -30.27
C ASP A 179 4.15 8.57 -29.05
N PRO A 180 3.61 7.34 -29.11
CA PRO A 180 3.69 6.39 -27.99
C PRO A 180 5.12 5.99 -27.62
N ASN A 181 6.09 6.16 -28.52
CA ASN A 181 7.49 5.87 -28.25
C ASN A 181 8.06 6.68 -27.05
N ASN A 182 7.50 7.84 -26.76
CA ASN A 182 7.96 8.70 -25.67
C ASN A 182 7.51 8.24 -24.28
N PHE A 183 6.53 7.33 -24.20
CA PHE A 183 5.88 6.95 -22.94
C PHE A 183 5.96 5.45 -22.65
N THR A 184 6.31 4.63 -23.67
CA THR A 184 6.37 3.18 -23.52
C THR A 184 7.65 2.72 -22.83
N TYR A 185 7.55 1.64 -22.04
CA TYR A 185 8.72 0.99 -21.45
C TYR A 185 9.65 0.45 -22.54
N THR A 186 10.96 0.67 -22.38
CA THR A 186 11.94 0.40 -23.43
C THR A 186 12.95 -0.63 -22.96
N PHE A 187 13.18 -1.62 -23.83
CA PHE A 187 14.31 -2.53 -23.75
C PHE A 187 15.28 -2.25 -24.90
N PRO A 188 16.61 -2.18 -24.64
CA PRO A 188 17.57 -1.92 -25.69
C PRO A 188 17.67 -3.06 -26.71
N TYR A 189 17.43 -4.29 -26.28
CA TYR A 189 17.50 -5.49 -27.12
C TYR A 189 16.25 -6.35 -27.00
N SER A 190 16.11 -7.33 -27.90
CA SER A 190 15.05 -8.34 -27.84
C SER A 190 15.60 -9.72 -28.18
N ILE A 191 15.10 -10.72 -27.47
CA ILE A 191 15.34 -12.14 -27.70
C ILE A 191 14.04 -12.73 -28.26
N GLY A 192 14.11 -13.61 -29.23
CA GLY A 192 12.93 -14.26 -29.80
C GLY A 192 13.31 -15.54 -30.52
N SER A 193 12.39 -16.07 -31.30
CA SER A 193 12.57 -17.31 -32.08
C SER A 193 13.38 -17.08 -33.37
N LEU A 194 13.67 -18.16 -34.07
CA LEU A 194 14.28 -18.10 -35.41
C LEU A 194 13.46 -17.20 -36.34
N GLU A 195 14.14 -16.37 -37.12
CA GLU A 195 13.53 -15.38 -38.01
C GLU A 195 12.48 -15.99 -38.95
N LYS A 196 12.73 -17.20 -39.47
CA LYS A 196 11.78 -17.91 -40.36
C LYS A 196 10.46 -18.25 -39.63
N LEU A 197 10.51 -18.63 -38.36
CA LEU A 197 9.34 -18.94 -37.56
C LEU A 197 8.56 -17.66 -37.20
N GLU A 198 9.28 -16.60 -36.79
CA GLU A 198 8.65 -15.32 -36.52
C GLU A 198 7.98 -14.69 -37.74
N LYS A 199 8.57 -14.86 -38.94
CA LYS A 199 7.95 -14.40 -40.20
C LYS A 199 6.65 -15.11 -40.51
N SER A 200 6.52 -16.39 -40.19
CA SER A 200 5.35 -17.22 -40.50
C SER A 200 4.22 -17.06 -39.48
N ALA A 201 4.52 -16.71 -38.23
CA ALA A 201 3.48 -16.44 -37.25
C ALA A 201 2.63 -15.21 -37.62
N LYS A 202 1.34 -15.19 -37.24
CA LYS A 202 0.42 -14.06 -37.44
C LYS A 202 0.66 -12.91 -36.47
N GLY A 203 1.32 -13.18 -35.34
CA GLY A 203 1.65 -12.18 -34.32
C GLY A 203 2.98 -12.41 -33.63
N LEU A 204 3.57 -11.32 -33.10
CA LEU A 204 4.72 -11.34 -32.21
C LEU A 204 4.33 -10.60 -30.93
N GLY A 205 4.28 -11.31 -29.79
CA GLY A 205 3.85 -10.77 -28.50
C GLY A 205 4.98 -10.74 -27.48
N SER A 206 5.15 -9.60 -26.80
CA SER A 206 6.10 -9.50 -25.70
C SER A 206 5.60 -10.26 -24.47
N ILE A 207 6.47 -11.09 -23.89
CA ILE A 207 6.24 -11.74 -22.60
C ILE A 207 6.99 -11.08 -21.45
N SER A 208 7.60 -9.90 -21.68
CA SER A 208 8.39 -9.19 -20.69
C SER A 208 7.52 -8.65 -19.57
N PHE A 209 7.90 -8.95 -18.34
CA PHE A 209 7.35 -8.30 -17.15
C PHE A 209 8.21 -7.08 -16.75
N LEU A 210 7.59 -6.15 -16.02
CA LEU A 210 8.35 -5.07 -15.39
C LEU A 210 8.97 -5.57 -14.09
N ASP A 211 10.22 -5.19 -13.86
CA ASP A 211 10.90 -5.51 -12.61
C ASP A 211 10.14 -4.92 -11.42
N GLN A 212 9.72 -5.79 -10.52
CA GLN A 212 9.13 -5.42 -9.24
C GLN A 212 10.11 -5.75 -8.13
N THR A 213 10.37 -4.81 -7.23
CA THR A 213 11.34 -4.97 -6.14
C THR A 213 11.05 -6.14 -5.20
N ASP A 214 9.81 -6.60 -5.15
CA ASP A 214 9.34 -7.74 -4.33
C ASP A 214 9.01 -9.00 -5.16
N GLY A 215 9.23 -8.95 -6.47
CA GLY A 215 8.99 -10.07 -7.38
C GLY A 215 7.51 -10.42 -7.60
N ILE A 216 6.56 -9.58 -7.13
CA ILE A 216 5.11 -9.81 -7.32
C ILE A 216 4.65 -9.11 -8.59
N ILE A 217 4.11 -9.85 -9.56
CA ILE A 217 3.61 -9.31 -10.82
C ILE A 217 2.19 -8.76 -10.61
N ARG A 218 2.06 -7.44 -10.50
CA ARG A 218 0.78 -6.73 -10.32
C ARG A 218 0.25 -6.09 -11.59
N SER A 219 1.16 -5.74 -12.47
CA SER A 219 0.86 -4.97 -13.67
C SER A 219 1.82 -5.30 -14.78
N LEU A 220 1.42 -5.05 -16.02
CA LEU A 220 2.30 -5.17 -17.17
C LEU A 220 2.00 -4.09 -18.23
N PRO A 221 2.99 -3.70 -19.03
CA PRO A 221 2.77 -2.82 -20.16
C PRO A 221 2.02 -3.56 -21.27
N LEU A 222 1.00 -2.93 -21.84
CA LEU A 222 0.31 -3.48 -23.02
C LEU A 222 1.14 -3.34 -24.31
N ILE A 223 2.01 -2.33 -24.32
CA ILE A 223 2.93 -2.03 -25.40
C ILE A 223 4.30 -1.79 -24.81
N VAL A 224 5.31 -2.40 -25.40
CA VAL A 224 6.73 -2.20 -25.09
C VAL A 224 7.48 -1.71 -26.32
N ARG A 225 8.67 -1.16 -26.12
CA ARG A 225 9.54 -0.73 -27.21
C ARG A 225 10.83 -1.53 -27.20
N PHE A 226 11.15 -2.18 -28.31
CA PHE A 226 12.45 -2.80 -28.58
C PHE A 226 13.16 -1.97 -29.63
N ASN A 227 14.33 -1.45 -29.31
CA ASN A 227 15.16 -0.68 -30.23
C ASN A 227 14.35 0.29 -31.14
N LYS A 228 13.58 1.21 -30.53
CA LYS A 228 12.71 2.20 -31.22
C LYS A 228 11.45 1.65 -31.92
N LYS A 229 11.17 0.35 -31.87
CA LYS A 229 9.98 -0.25 -32.47
C LYS A 229 9.02 -0.72 -31.38
N LEU A 230 7.73 -0.42 -31.60
CA LEU A 230 6.66 -0.81 -30.67
C LEU A 230 6.27 -2.28 -30.90
N PHE A 231 6.06 -2.99 -29.83
CA PHE A 231 5.54 -4.36 -29.80
C PHE A 231 4.39 -4.46 -28.80
N PRO A 232 3.30 -5.16 -29.14
CA PRO A 232 2.26 -5.47 -28.18
C PRO A 232 2.73 -6.57 -27.22
N THR A 233 2.19 -6.62 -26.02
CA THR A 233 2.36 -7.79 -25.15
C THR A 233 1.61 -9.00 -25.69
N MET A 234 2.00 -10.21 -25.24
CA MET A 234 1.41 -11.48 -25.66
C MET A 234 -0.12 -11.45 -25.58
N GLY A 235 -0.69 -11.04 -24.46
CA GLY A 235 -2.15 -10.99 -24.31
C GLY A 235 -2.84 -10.04 -25.28
N LEU A 236 -2.29 -8.83 -25.50
CA LEU A 236 -2.85 -7.86 -26.44
C LEU A 236 -2.73 -8.35 -27.89
N GLU A 237 -1.60 -8.95 -28.26
CA GLU A 237 -1.37 -9.48 -29.61
C GLU A 237 -2.29 -10.65 -29.91
N MET A 238 -2.48 -11.56 -28.95
CA MET A 238 -3.43 -12.66 -29.12
C MET A 238 -4.85 -12.16 -29.36
N VAL A 239 -5.29 -11.14 -28.61
CA VAL A 239 -6.62 -10.53 -28.82
C VAL A 239 -6.70 -9.87 -30.20
N ARG A 240 -5.62 -9.23 -30.68
CA ARG A 240 -5.55 -8.64 -32.02
C ARG A 240 -5.69 -9.70 -33.09
N VAL A 241 -4.92 -10.77 -33.01
CA VAL A 241 -4.90 -11.86 -33.96
C VAL A 241 -6.25 -12.60 -33.96
N GLY A 242 -6.75 -12.96 -32.76
CA GLY A 242 -8.02 -13.69 -32.63
C GLY A 242 -9.26 -12.90 -33.07
N ASN A 243 -9.16 -11.56 -33.15
CA ASN A 243 -10.19 -10.69 -33.73
C ASN A 243 -9.90 -10.31 -35.20
N ASN A 244 -8.94 -10.95 -35.85
CA ASN A 244 -8.53 -10.66 -37.24
C ASN A 244 -8.21 -9.18 -37.50
N GLN A 245 -7.66 -8.49 -36.52
CA GLN A 245 -7.31 -7.07 -36.62
C GLN A 245 -5.88 -6.91 -37.14
N LYS A 246 -5.65 -5.93 -38.04
CA LYS A 246 -4.31 -5.56 -38.52
C LYS A 246 -3.69 -4.46 -37.62
N ASN A 247 -4.54 -3.62 -37.06
CA ASN A 247 -4.13 -2.38 -36.40
C ASN A 247 -4.41 -2.44 -34.88
N LEU A 248 -3.50 -1.81 -34.13
CA LEU A 248 -3.71 -1.38 -32.74
C LEU A 248 -3.82 0.14 -32.72
N PHE A 249 -4.83 0.66 -32.06
CA PHE A 249 -5.06 2.10 -31.94
C PHE A 249 -4.58 2.58 -30.57
N VAL A 250 -3.80 3.67 -30.58
CA VAL A 250 -3.25 4.27 -29.35
C VAL A 250 -3.73 5.72 -29.25
N ASP A 251 -4.68 5.96 -28.35
CA ASP A 251 -5.15 7.31 -28.07
C ASP A 251 -4.30 7.92 -26.95
N MET A 252 -3.80 9.12 -27.16
CA MET A 252 -2.88 9.82 -26.29
C MET A 252 -3.38 11.23 -25.95
N ASN A 253 -2.82 11.80 -24.91
CA ASN A 253 -2.89 13.22 -24.55
C ASN A 253 -1.49 13.73 -24.15
N GLU A 254 -1.40 14.97 -23.68
CA GLU A 254 -0.14 15.59 -23.26
C GLU A 254 0.56 14.83 -22.10
N VAL A 255 -0.20 14.10 -21.28
CA VAL A 255 0.32 13.35 -20.13
C VAL A 255 0.86 11.97 -20.54
N GLY A 256 0.39 11.41 -21.68
CA GLY A 256 0.80 10.10 -22.18
C GLY A 256 -0.33 9.29 -22.81
N ILE A 257 -0.20 7.96 -22.76
CA ILE A 257 -1.17 7.02 -23.30
C ILE A 257 -2.43 7.04 -22.44
N LYS A 258 -3.58 7.28 -23.06
CA LYS A 258 -4.89 7.26 -22.40
C LYS A 258 -5.58 5.91 -22.60
N ARG A 259 -5.48 5.34 -23.79
CA ARG A 259 -6.21 4.15 -24.17
C ARG A 259 -5.50 3.41 -25.31
N ILE A 260 -5.51 2.09 -25.23
CA ILE A 260 -5.07 1.19 -26.29
C ILE A 260 -6.28 0.37 -26.72
N SER A 261 -6.47 0.21 -28.02
CA SER A 261 -7.67 -0.49 -28.55
C SER A 261 -7.29 -1.53 -29.60
N SER A 262 -7.82 -2.74 -29.41
CA SER A 262 -7.92 -3.80 -30.39
C SER A 262 -9.40 -4.09 -30.57
N ARG A 263 -10.00 -3.61 -31.65
CA ARG A 263 -11.47 -3.68 -31.84
C ARG A 263 -12.01 -5.09 -31.64
N PRO A 264 -13.11 -5.27 -30.90
CA PRO A 264 -13.99 -4.25 -30.31
C PRO A 264 -13.49 -3.70 -28.95
N HIS A 265 -12.42 -4.25 -28.38
CA HIS A 265 -11.97 -3.97 -27.02
C HIS A 265 -11.21 -2.63 -26.91
N LYS A 266 -11.57 -1.86 -25.87
CA LYS A 266 -10.94 -0.56 -25.53
C LYS A 266 -10.36 -0.67 -24.14
N ILE A 267 -9.05 -0.52 -23.99
CA ILE A 267 -8.35 -0.74 -22.74
C ILE A 267 -7.81 0.60 -22.24
N ILE A 268 -8.30 1.05 -21.08
CA ILE A 268 -7.78 2.24 -20.41
C ILE A 268 -6.48 1.83 -19.70
N SER A 269 -5.40 2.56 -19.93
CA SER A 269 -4.11 2.33 -19.32
C SER A 269 -3.64 3.55 -18.52
N ASN A 270 -2.58 3.38 -17.75
CA ASN A 270 -1.86 4.54 -17.23
C ASN A 270 -1.10 5.27 -18.37
N PRO A 271 -0.51 6.45 -18.12
CA PRO A 271 0.23 7.20 -19.14
C PRO A 271 1.35 6.45 -19.86
N ASN A 272 1.89 5.41 -19.25
CA ASN A 272 2.94 4.55 -19.81
C ASN A 272 2.42 3.29 -20.50
N GLY A 273 1.12 3.19 -20.73
CA GLY A 273 0.51 2.02 -21.39
C GLY A 273 0.43 0.77 -20.51
N ILE A 274 0.53 0.92 -19.18
CA ILE A 274 0.51 -0.19 -18.22
C ILE A 274 -0.92 -0.41 -17.73
N ILE A 275 -1.33 -1.68 -17.62
CA ILE A 275 -2.55 -2.10 -16.94
C ILE A 275 -2.24 -2.83 -15.64
N TRP A 276 -3.14 -2.74 -14.67
CA TRP A 276 -3.11 -3.53 -13.47
C TRP A 276 -3.97 -4.77 -13.66
N ILE A 277 -3.37 -5.93 -13.38
CA ILE A 277 -4.03 -7.21 -13.60
C ILE A 277 -4.99 -7.49 -12.45
N LYS A 278 -6.24 -7.80 -12.77
CA LYS A 278 -7.21 -8.33 -11.83
C LYS A 278 -7.13 -9.85 -11.89
N TYR A 279 -6.44 -10.42 -10.92
CA TYR A 279 -6.21 -11.87 -10.90
C TYR A 279 -7.46 -12.63 -10.48
N LYS A 280 -7.68 -13.75 -11.14
CA LYS A 280 -8.64 -14.78 -10.73
C LYS A 280 -7.93 -15.93 -10.01
N LYS A 281 -8.67 -16.71 -9.24
CA LYS A 281 -8.16 -18.00 -8.78
C LYS A 281 -7.96 -18.93 -9.97
N SER A 282 -6.84 -19.64 -9.98
CA SER A 282 -6.53 -20.64 -11.01
C SER A 282 -7.62 -21.71 -11.11
N LEU A 283 -8.03 -22.06 -12.33
CA LEU A 283 -9.07 -23.05 -12.58
C LEU A 283 -8.44 -24.32 -13.12
N LYS A 284 -8.66 -25.46 -12.48
CA LYS A 284 -8.14 -26.76 -12.94
C LYS A 284 -8.60 -27.11 -14.38
N ASN A 285 -9.82 -26.73 -14.75
CA ASN A 285 -10.39 -26.97 -16.09
C ASN A 285 -9.84 -26.02 -17.16
N GLN A 286 -8.94 -25.10 -16.82
CA GLN A 286 -8.24 -24.22 -17.75
C GLN A 286 -7.00 -24.88 -18.37
N TYR A 287 -6.49 -25.93 -17.74
CA TYR A 287 -5.27 -26.61 -18.13
C TYR A 287 -5.54 -27.95 -18.79
N ILE A 288 -4.77 -28.24 -19.85
CA ILE A 288 -4.73 -29.55 -20.48
C ILE A 288 -3.26 -29.91 -20.80
N SER A 289 -2.86 -31.14 -20.49
CA SER A 289 -1.49 -31.60 -20.76
C SER A 289 -1.17 -31.60 -22.25
N ALA A 290 0.00 -31.09 -22.63
CA ALA A 290 0.48 -31.09 -24.01
C ALA A 290 0.52 -32.51 -24.63
N SER A 291 0.86 -33.53 -23.82
CA SER A 291 0.84 -34.91 -24.24
C SER A 291 -0.59 -35.41 -24.61
N THR A 292 -1.59 -34.95 -23.86
CA THR A 292 -3.01 -35.28 -24.11
C THR A 292 -3.49 -34.66 -25.43
N VAL A 293 -3.11 -33.39 -25.69
CA VAL A 293 -3.44 -32.69 -26.95
C VAL A 293 -2.73 -33.34 -28.13
N TYR A 294 -1.44 -33.67 -27.99
CA TYR A 294 -0.67 -34.37 -29.02
C TYR A 294 -1.31 -35.71 -29.47
N GLU A 295 -1.94 -36.42 -28.51
CA GLU A 295 -2.65 -37.68 -28.78
C GLU A 295 -4.06 -37.49 -29.34
N GLY A 296 -4.56 -36.27 -29.46
CA GLY A 296 -5.93 -35.98 -29.87
C GLY A 296 -7.00 -36.43 -28.84
N LYS A 297 -6.62 -36.64 -27.58
CA LYS A 297 -7.51 -37.13 -26.52
C LYS A 297 -8.20 -35.98 -25.79
N PHE A 298 -8.97 -35.17 -26.49
CA PHE A 298 -9.74 -34.06 -25.94
C PHE A 298 -11.05 -33.89 -26.71
N ASP A 299 -12.01 -33.20 -26.09
CA ASP A 299 -13.24 -32.81 -26.74
C ASP A 299 -12.99 -31.59 -27.64
N GLU A 300 -13.45 -31.59 -28.88
CA GLU A 300 -13.28 -30.46 -29.82
C GLU A 300 -13.86 -29.17 -29.29
N SER A 301 -14.93 -29.22 -28.48
CA SER A 301 -15.53 -28.07 -27.84
C SER A 301 -14.58 -27.35 -26.84
N PHE A 302 -13.55 -28.07 -26.37
CA PHE A 302 -12.61 -27.55 -25.38
C PHE A 302 -11.83 -26.33 -25.85
N PHE A 303 -11.46 -26.29 -27.14
CA PHE A 303 -10.71 -25.17 -27.74
C PHE A 303 -11.56 -24.24 -28.60
N LYS A 304 -12.78 -24.64 -28.94
CA LYS A 304 -13.63 -23.89 -29.87
C LYS A 304 -13.87 -22.46 -29.43
N ASN A 305 -13.54 -21.50 -30.31
CA ASN A 305 -13.68 -20.05 -30.02
C ASN A 305 -12.91 -19.55 -28.80
N LYS A 306 -11.92 -20.29 -28.28
CA LYS A 306 -11.08 -19.89 -27.14
C LYS A 306 -9.70 -19.40 -27.59
N TYR A 307 -9.04 -18.71 -26.73
CA TYR A 307 -7.62 -18.36 -26.84
C TYR A 307 -6.81 -19.48 -26.21
N VAL A 308 -5.81 -19.98 -26.90
CA VAL A 308 -4.99 -21.11 -26.43
C VAL A 308 -3.58 -20.62 -26.18
N LEU A 309 -3.07 -20.80 -24.97
CA LEU A 309 -1.68 -20.50 -24.61
C LEU A 309 -0.92 -21.81 -24.42
N ILE A 310 0.29 -21.89 -24.92
CA ILE A 310 1.20 -23.01 -24.71
C ILE A 310 2.35 -22.50 -23.85
N GLY A 311 2.51 -23.08 -22.65
CA GLY A 311 3.53 -22.68 -21.71
C GLY A 311 3.84 -23.76 -20.69
N ALA A 312 4.85 -23.55 -19.85
CA ALA A 312 5.36 -24.54 -18.93
C ALA A 312 4.85 -24.32 -17.50
N SER A 313 4.42 -25.42 -16.84
CA SER A 313 4.20 -25.45 -15.40
C SER A 313 5.11 -26.44 -14.68
N ALA A 314 5.82 -27.31 -15.42
CA ALA A 314 6.70 -28.33 -14.84
C ALA A 314 7.78 -27.72 -13.95
N GLN A 315 8.04 -28.39 -12.82
CA GLN A 315 9.03 -27.97 -11.80
C GLN A 315 10.40 -27.94 -12.44
N GLY A 316 11.04 -27.79 -13.10
CA GLY A 316 12.38 -27.73 -13.70
C GLY A 316 12.53 -26.64 -14.75
N LEU A 317 11.41 -26.06 -15.20
CA LEU A 317 11.42 -25.04 -16.24
C LEU A 317 11.39 -23.59 -15.67
N PHE A 318 11.32 -23.42 -14.34
CA PHE A 318 11.49 -22.20 -13.55
C PHE A 318 10.70 -20.97 -13.99
N ASP A 319 9.59 -21.13 -14.70
CA ASP A 319 8.73 -20.01 -15.08
C ASP A 319 7.60 -19.78 -14.05
N LEU A 320 7.99 -19.60 -12.78
CA LEU A 320 7.04 -19.38 -11.69
C LEU A 320 7.10 -17.94 -11.19
N VAL A 321 5.94 -17.29 -11.11
CA VAL A 321 5.81 -15.90 -10.67
C VAL A 321 4.85 -15.75 -9.49
N LYS A 322 5.15 -14.81 -8.60
CA LYS A 322 4.28 -14.48 -7.45
C LYS A 322 3.19 -13.51 -7.88
N THR A 323 1.98 -13.72 -7.36
CA THR A 323 0.82 -12.86 -7.62
C THR A 323 0.34 -12.12 -6.37
N PRO A 324 -0.45 -11.04 -6.54
CA PRO A 324 -1.13 -10.35 -5.44
C PRO A 324 -2.04 -11.24 -4.58
N LEU A 325 -2.50 -12.38 -5.11
CA LEU A 325 -3.33 -13.33 -4.36
C LEU A 325 -2.53 -14.09 -3.28
N GLY A 326 -1.20 -13.93 -3.26
CA GLY A 326 -0.30 -14.64 -2.35
C GLY A 326 0.00 -16.08 -2.79
N VAL A 327 -0.29 -16.41 -4.05
CA VAL A 327 0.03 -17.71 -4.67
C VAL A 327 1.05 -17.53 -5.78
N THR A 328 1.84 -18.58 -6.01
CA THR A 328 2.76 -18.66 -7.13
C THR A 328 2.07 -19.41 -8.27
N ILE A 329 2.14 -18.87 -9.49
CA ILE A 329 1.54 -19.43 -10.70
C ILE A 329 2.58 -19.50 -11.83
N PRO A 330 2.39 -20.34 -12.87
CA PRO A 330 3.19 -20.29 -14.10
C PRO A 330 3.05 -18.92 -14.80
N GLY A 331 4.15 -18.43 -15.40
CA GLY A 331 4.16 -17.14 -16.13
C GLY A 331 3.10 -17.07 -17.22
N VAL A 332 2.85 -18.17 -17.93
CA VAL A 332 1.80 -18.28 -18.94
C VAL A 332 0.40 -17.94 -18.40
N GLU A 333 0.12 -18.23 -17.14
CA GLU A 333 -1.18 -17.90 -16.51
C GLU A 333 -1.35 -16.39 -16.29
N VAL A 334 -0.26 -15.63 -16.14
CA VAL A 334 -0.33 -14.17 -16.11
C VAL A 334 -0.87 -13.64 -17.44
N HIS A 335 -0.35 -14.15 -18.57
CA HIS A 335 -0.84 -13.78 -19.90
C HIS A 335 -2.30 -14.21 -20.11
N ALA A 336 -2.71 -15.37 -19.59
CA ALA A 336 -4.10 -15.80 -19.59
C ALA A 336 -5.01 -14.83 -18.82
N ASN A 337 -4.62 -14.39 -17.63
CA ASN A 337 -5.36 -13.38 -16.86
C ASN A 337 -5.46 -12.05 -17.64
N VAL A 338 -4.41 -11.62 -18.31
CA VAL A 338 -4.42 -10.39 -19.12
C VAL A 338 -5.39 -10.49 -20.30
N ILE A 339 -5.39 -11.61 -21.03
CA ILE A 339 -6.33 -11.84 -22.13
C ILE A 339 -7.77 -11.74 -21.60
N GLU A 340 -8.08 -12.44 -20.50
CA GLU A 340 -9.42 -12.39 -19.91
C GLU A 340 -9.81 -11.01 -19.42
N ASN A 341 -8.89 -10.29 -18.78
CA ASN A 341 -9.11 -8.91 -18.34
C ASN A 341 -9.48 -8.00 -19.54
N ILE A 342 -8.81 -8.20 -20.69
CA ILE A 342 -9.11 -7.44 -21.92
C ILE A 342 -10.48 -7.83 -22.48
N LEU A 343 -10.77 -9.12 -22.59
CA LEU A 343 -12.00 -9.63 -23.18
C LEU A 343 -13.25 -9.27 -22.37
N ASP A 344 -13.12 -9.29 -21.03
CA ASP A 344 -14.21 -9.00 -20.11
C ASP A 344 -14.28 -7.49 -19.75
N GLN A 345 -13.32 -6.68 -20.21
CA GLN A 345 -13.15 -5.27 -19.83
C GLN A 345 -13.10 -5.10 -18.30
N ASN A 346 -12.53 -6.10 -17.61
CA ASN A 346 -12.50 -6.18 -16.15
C ASN A 346 -11.05 -6.27 -15.65
N TYR A 347 -10.36 -5.17 -15.71
CA TYR A 347 -8.99 -4.96 -15.22
C TYR A 347 -9.00 -3.85 -14.17
N LEU A 348 -7.91 -3.73 -13.42
CA LEU A 348 -7.80 -2.68 -12.40
C LEU A 348 -7.26 -1.40 -13.03
N ILE A 349 -7.82 -0.28 -12.58
CA ILE A 349 -7.47 1.06 -13.07
C ILE A 349 -6.76 1.81 -11.95
N ARG A 350 -5.72 2.58 -12.30
CA ARG A 350 -5.09 3.55 -11.43
C ARG A 350 -4.84 4.83 -12.23
N ASN A 351 -5.78 5.74 -12.13
CA ASN A 351 -5.73 7.01 -12.83
C ASN A 351 -4.78 8.01 -12.15
N PRO A 352 -4.18 8.95 -12.87
CA PRO A 352 -3.43 10.06 -12.26
C PRO A 352 -4.27 10.87 -11.26
N ASN A 353 -5.55 11.07 -11.54
CA ASN A 353 -6.47 11.80 -10.65
C ASN A 353 -6.70 11.08 -9.31
N THR A 354 -6.59 9.75 -9.27
CA THR A 354 -6.69 8.96 -8.04
C THR A 354 -5.61 9.36 -7.03
N TYR A 355 -4.41 9.69 -7.52
CA TYR A 355 -3.32 10.16 -6.67
C TYR A 355 -3.65 11.51 -5.99
N ILE A 356 -4.25 12.45 -6.73
CA ILE A 356 -4.69 13.74 -6.18
C ILE A 356 -5.80 13.52 -5.14
N PHE A 357 -6.76 12.65 -5.45
CA PHE A 357 -7.82 12.28 -4.50
C PHE A 357 -7.25 11.69 -3.21
N GLU A 358 -6.31 10.74 -3.31
CA GLU A 358 -5.63 10.12 -2.15
C GLU A 358 -4.93 11.17 -1.28
N LEU A 359 -4.24 12.13 -1.89
CA LEU A 359 -3.55 13.19 -1.18
C LEU A 359 -4.53 14.10 -0.41
N ILE A 360 -5.56 14.59 -1.09
CA ILE A 360 -6.59 15.45 -0.46
C ILE A 360 -7.30 14.68 0.65
N PHE A 361 -7.70 13.44 0.40
CA PHE A 361 -8.37 12.59 1.37
C PHE A 361 -7.50 12.35 2.61
N SER A 362 -6.20 12.08 2.42
CA SER A 362 -5.24 11.91 3.52
C SER A 362 -5.10 13.18 4.37
N ILE A 363 -5.07 14.36 3.74
CA ILE A 363 -5.02 15.66 4.44
C ILE A 363 -6.29 15.85 5.27
N ILE A 364 -7.47 15.59 4.69
CA ILE A 364 -8.75 15.71 5.39
C ILE A 364 -8.78 14.79 6.61
N VAL A 365 -8.42 13.52 6.44
CA VAL A 365 -8.36 12.54 7.53
C VAL A 365 -7.41 12.99 8.63
N ALA A 366 -6.21 13.47 8.28
CA ALA A 366 -5.23 13.98 9.23
C ALA A 366 -5.75 15.19 10.03
N CYS A 367 -6.31 16.19 9.33
CA CYS A 367 -6.85 17.40 9.97
C CYS A 367 -8.02 17.07 10.90
N VAL A 368 -8.97 16.25 10.43
CA VAL A 368 -10.13 15.83 11.22
C VAL A 368 -9.68 15.08 12.48
N THR A 369 -8.78 14.11 12.33
CA THR A 369 -8.24 13.33 13.46
C THR A 369 -7.54 14.22 14.46
N PHE A 370 -6.69 15.16 14.01
CA PHE A 370 -5.99 16.08 14.91
C PHE A 370 -6.96 16.99 15.67
N ILE A 371 -7.93 17.61 14.99
CA ILE A 371 -8.92 18.50 15.62
C ILE A 371 -9.74 17.74 16.68
N PHE A 372 -10.19 16.53 16.36
CA PHE A 372 -10.95 15.71 17.29
C PHE A 372 -10.10 15.25 18.48
N SER A 373 -8.83 14.89 18.26
CA SER A 373 -7.91 14.51 19.35
C SER A 373 -7.71 15.63 20.37
N GLN A 374 -7.79 16.91 19.94
CA GLN A 374 -7.63 18.07 20.84
C GLN A 374 -8.92 18.41 21.62
N LYS A 375 -10.11 18.10 21.07
CA LYS A 375 -11.40 18.53 21.63
C LYS A 375 -12.12 17.48 22.47
N ILE A 376 -11.92 16.20 22.17
CA ILE A 376 -12.70 15.10 22.75
C ILE A 376 -11.97 14.52 23.97
N LYS A 377 -12.75 14.09 24.97
CA LYS A 377 -12.21 13.48 26.20
C LYS A 377 -11.39 12.23 25.87
N PRO A 378 -10.25 11.96 26.55
CA PRO A 378 -9.34 10.86 26.24
C PRO A 378 -10.01 9.49 26.12
N LYS A 379 -11.01 9.23 26.95
CA LYS A 379 -11.75 7.96 26.96
C LYS A 379 -12.46 7.62 25.62
N TYR A 380 -12.75 8.63 24.79
CA TYR A 380 -13.39 8.44 23.48
C TYR A 380 -12.40 8.53 22.31
N SER A 381 -11.15 8.88 22.55
CA SER A 381 -10.17 9.11 21.48
C SER A 381 -9.89 7.85 20.66
N LEU A 382 -9.78 6.68 21.33
CA LEU A 382 -9.62 5.39 20.67
C LEU A 382 -10.81 5.03 19.77
N SER A 383 -12.04 5.29 20.21
CA SER A 383 -13.24 5.03 19.39
C SER A 383 -13.26 5.85 18.11
N ILE A 384 -12.78 7.10 18.18
CA ILE A 384 -12.67 7.97 17.00
C ILE A 384 -11.59 7.48 16.06
N PHE A 385 -10.43 7.06 16.59
CA PHE A 385 -9.36 6.49 15.78
C PHE A 385 -9.86 5.26 15.01
N PHE A 386 -10.45 4.29 15.70
CA PHE A 386 -10.98 3.09 15.05
C PHE A 386 -12.15 3.38 14.09
N GLY A 387 -13.04 4.31 14.43
CA GLY A 387 -14.10 4.75 13.54
C GLY A 387 -13.56 5.37 12.26
N SER A 388 -12.57 6.25 12.35
CA SER A 388 -11.90 6.84 11.18
C SER A 388 -11.14 5.80 10.37
N PHE A 389 -10.43 4.86 11.03
CA PHE A 389 -9.74 3.75 10.38
C PHE A 389 -10.70 2.88 9.55
N ILE A 390 -11.81 2.46 10.17
CA ILE A 390 -12.84 1.65 9.52
C ILE A 390 -13.43 2.41 8.32
N THR A 391 -13.69 3.71 8.47
CA THR A 391 -14.21 4.56 7.39
C THR A 391 -13.26 4.60 6.20
N VAL A 392 -11.96 4.78 6.42
CA VAL A 392 -10.93 4.76 5.36
C VAL A 392 -10.93 3.41 4.64
N VAL A 393 -10.98 2.31 5.39
CA VAL A 393 -11.00 0.95 4.83
C VAL A 393 -12.27 0.74 3.99
N ILE A 394 -13.45 1.09 4.51
CA ILE A 394 -14.73 0.93 3.78
C ILE A 394 -14.71 1.74 2.48
N ILE A 395 -14.25 2.99 2.49
CA ILE A 395 -14.16 3.83 1.29
C ILE A 395 -13.27 3.17 0.24
N GLY A 396 -12.06 2.72 0.63
CA GLY A 396 -11.12 2.07 -0.29
C GLY A 396 -11.69 0.80 -0.92
N TYR A 397 -12.25 -0.10 -0.11
CA TYR A 397 -12.89 -1.33 -0.61
C TYR A 397 -14.11 -1.06 -1.47
N SER A 398 -14.92 -0.05 -1.14
CA SER A 398 -16.07 0.33 -1.96
C SER A 398 -15.65 0.80 -3.35
N ILE A 399 -14.62 1.65 -3.46
CA ILE A 399 -14.11 2.11 -4.74
C ILE A 399 -13.54 0.93 -5.55
N PHE A 400 -12.78 0.04 -4.90
CA PHE A 400 -12.24 -1.16 -5.54
C PHE A 400 -13.35 -2.07 -6.09
N LEU A 401 -14.40 -2.35 -5.32
CA LEU A 401 -15.48 -3.26 -5.72
C LEU A 401 -16.37 -2.67 -6.82
N PHE A 402 -16.75 -1.39 -6.71
CA PHE A 402 -17.71 -0.78 -7.64
C PHE A 402 -17.07 -0.16 -8.88
N ARG A 403 -15.80 0.26 -8.81
CA ARG A 403 -15.10 0.94 -9.92
C ARG A 403 -13.92 0.17 -10.48
N SER A 404 -13.52 -0.95 -9.86
CA SER A 404 -12.26 -1.65 -10.16
C SER A 404 -11.04 -0.70 -10.15
N GLU A 405 -11.08 0.34 -9.31
CA GLU A 405 -10.04 1.36 -9.21
C GLU A 405 -9.21 1.14 -7.94
N LEU A 406 -7.87 1.16 -8.09
CA LEU A 406 -6.93 1.00 -7.01
C LEU A 406 -6.70 2.34 -6.32
N VAL A 407 -7.20 2.47 -5.10
CA VAL A 407 -6.98 3.62 -4.20
C VAL A 407 -6.08 3.18 -3.06
N ASP A 408 -5.01 3.92 -2.83
CA ASP A 408 -4.10 3.67 -1.72
C ASP A 408 -4.74 4.10 -0.39
N ILE A 409 -5.18 3.13 0.42
CA ILE A 409 -5.67 3.38 1.79
C ILE A 409 -4.57 3.35 2.83
N SER A 410 -3.41 2.82 2.49
CA SER A 410 -2.31 2.69 3.45
C SER A 410 -1.78 4.05 3.89
N TYR A 411 -1.71 4.99 2.97
CA TYR A 411 -1.19 6.32 3.27
C TYR A 411 -2.15 7.16 4.14
N PRO A 412 -3.46 7.25 3.85
CA PRO A 412 -4.43 7.85 4.79
C PRO A 412 -4.39 7.22 6.18
N ILE A 413 -4.25 5.89 6.29
CA ILE A 413 -4.13 5.18 7.57
C ILE A 413 -2.82 5.55 8.28
N PHE A 414 -1.71 5.65 7.55
CA PHE A 414 -0.43 6.09 8.09
C PHE A 414 -0.52 7.52 8.64
N MET A 415 -1.07 8.46 7.86
CA MET A 415 -1.28 9.84 8.29
C MET A 415 -2.22 9.91 9.50
N LEU A 416 -3.34 9.18 9.48
CA LEU A 416 -4.25 9.06 10.61
C LEU A 416 -3.53 8.60 11.89
N THR A 417 -2.69 7.59 11.79
CA THR A 417 -1.96 7.03 12.94
C THR A 417 -0.97 8.04 13.52
N ILE A 418 -0.14 8.64 12.66
CA ILE A 418 0.87 9.62 13.10
C ILE A 418 0.20 10.86 13.71
N THR A 419 -0.85 11.38 13.08
CA THR A 419 -1.55 12.57 13.59
C THR A 419 -2.33 12.29 14.86
N PHE A 420 -2.89 11.09 15.01
CA PHE A 420 -3.53 10.65 16.25
C PHE A 420 -2.54 10.55 17.40
N LEU A 421 -1.39 9.89 17.20
CA LEU A 421 -0.34 9.77 18.20
C LEU A 421 0.20 11.15 18.62
N THR A 422 0.39 12.04 17.64
CA THR A 422 0.81 13.43 17.90
C THR A 422 -0.23 14.17 18.73
N GLY A 423 -1.51 14.01 18.40
CA GLY A 423 -2.61 14.61 19.17
C GLY A 423 -2.70 14.08 20.59
N LEU A 424 -2.55 12.77 20.79
CA LEU A 424 -2.48 12.15 22.13
C LEU A 424 -1.30 12.67 22.93
N TYR A 425 -0.13 12.77 22.32
CA TYR A 425 1.07 13.30 22.97
C TYR A 425 0.85 14.74 23.48
N PHE A 426 0.35 15.63 22.63
CA PHE A 426 0.08 17.01 23.05
C PHE A 426 -0.92 17.09 24.19
N ARG A 427 -1.95 16.26 24.14
CA ARG A 427 -2.94 16.19 25.19
C ARG A 427 -2.37 15.67 26.51
N PHE A 428 -1.58 14.62 26.45
CA PHE A 428 -0.89 14.08 27.63
C PHE A 428 0.01 15.14 28.29
N VAL A 429 0.78 15.89 27.48
CA VAL A 429 1.63 16.98 28.00
C VAL A 429 0.79 18.07 28.63
N GLU A 430 -0.33 18.46 28.03
CA GLU A 430 -1.20 19.52 28.58
C GLU A 430 -1.91 19.07 29.87
N GLU A 431 -2.40 17.83 29.93
CA GLU A 431 -3.01 17.29 31.17
C GLU A 431 -2.00 17.21 32.32
N ASN A 432 -0.78 16.75 32.05
CA ASN A 432 0.30 16.75 33.06
C ASN A 432 0.66 18.16 33.53
N ARG A 433 0.70 19.13 32.62
CA ARG A 433 0.98 20.53 32.97
C ARG A 433 -0.13 21.11 33.85
N ILE A 434 -1.39 20.82 33.55
CA ILE A 434 -2.54 21.24 34.37
C ILE A 434 -2.47 20.58 35.76
N ALA A 435 -2.24 19.28 35.81
CA ALA A 435 -2.10 18.54 37.08
C ALA A 435 -0.99 19.11 37.96
N LEU A 436 0.20 19.34 37.38
CA LEU A 436 1.33 19.95 38.12
C LEU A 436 1.00 21.36 38.61
N SER A 437 0.36 22.18 37.78
CA SER A 437 -0.07 23.54 38.21
C SER A 437 -1.07 23.50 39.36
N ASN A 438 -1.98 22.52 39.36
CA ASN A 438 -2.96 22.36 40.45
C ASN A 438 -2.27 21.91 41.74
N LEU A 439 -1.33 20.96 41.67
CA LEU A 439 -0.51 20.55 42.83
C LEU A 439 0.29 21.71 43.42
N GLN A 440 0.90 22.54 42.55
CA GLN A 440 1.64 23.74 43.00
C GLN A 440 0.72 24.75 43.72
N LYS A 441 -0.51 24.96 43.21
CA LYS A 441 -1.49 25.85 43.87
C LYS A 441 -1.91 25.31 45.21
N GLU A 442 -2.18 24.01 45.30
CA GLU A 442 -2.55 23.35 46.55
C GLU A 442 -1.42 23.43 47.60
N ALA A 443 -0.19 23.12 47.20
CA ALA A 443 0.99 23.25 48.06
C ALA A 443 1.20 24.70 48.57
N LYS A 444 0.97 25.70 47.69
CA LYS A 444 1.05 27.10 48.09
C LYS A 444 -0.03 27.47 49.11
N LEU A 445 -1.27 27.02 48.91
CA LEU A 445 -2.36 27.26 49.87
C LEU A 445 -2.10 26.61 51.24
N LEU A 446 -1.55 25.39 51.24
CA LEU A 446 -1.16 24.72 52.48
C LEU A 446 -0.09 25.51 53.24
N LYS A 447 0.96 25.96 52.53
CA LYS A 447 2.02 26.77 53.14
C LYS A 447 1.51 28.12 53.68
N GLU A 448 0.59 28.79 52.97
CA GLU A 448 -0.05 30.01 53.44
C GLU A 448 -0.87 29.78 54.73
N ARG A 449 -1.55 28.62 54.86
CA ARG A 449 -2.27 28.22 56.07
C ARG A 449 -1.34 27.92 57.24
N GLU A 450 -0.25 27.18 57.01
CA GLU A 450 0.78 26.92 58.03
C GLU A 450 1.37 28.21 58.56
N LEU A 451 1.75 29.14 57.66
CA LEU A 451 2.28 30.46 58.07
C LEU A 451 1.26 31.26 58.86
N ALA A 452 -0.02 31.23 58.52
CA ALA A 452 -1.07 31.89 59.30
C ALA A 452 -1.20 31.29 60.66
N GLY A 453 -1.07 29.97 60.83
CA GLY A 453 -1.04 29.30 62.13
C GLY A 453 0.17 29.65 62.97
N GLU A 454 1.37 29.75 62.36
CA GLU A 454 2.59 30.19 63.05
C GLU A 454 2.48 31.64 63.57
N VAL A 455 1.98 32.56 62.72
CA VAL A 455 1.74 33.96 63.13
C VAL A 455 0.74 34.01 64.25
N GLN A 456 -0.35 33.23 64.21
CA GLN A 456 -1.32 33.19 65.29
C GLN A 456 -0.73 32.67 66.59
N LYS A 457 0.11 31.62 66.57
CA LYS A 457 0.79 31.10 67.72
C LYS A 457 1.65 32.16 68.43
N SER A 458 2.25 33.09 67.70
CA SER A 458 3.05 34.17 68.22
C SER A 458 2.22 35.23 68.96
N LEU A 459 0.89 35.24 68.81
CA LEU A 459 -0.03 36.15 69.49
C LEU A 459 -0.44 35.67 70.91
N PHE A 460 -0.17 34.42 71.24
CA PHE A 460 -0.47 33.87 72.54
C PHE A 460 0.64 34.25 73.52
N PRO A 461 0.30 34.44 74.83
CA PRO A 461 1.27 34.77 75.85
C PRO A 461 2.25 33.60 76.05
N ASP A 462 3.47 33.98 76.49
CA ASP A 462 4.47 32.99 76.89
C ASP A 462 4.12 32.46 78.32
N ILE A 463 3.39 31.35 78.34
CA ILE A 463 2.89 30.72 79.56
C ILE A 463 4.01 30.21 80.45
N SER A 464 5.22 29.98 79.95
CA SER A 464 6.36 29.55 80.75
C SER A 464 6.69 30.51 81.90
N ARG A 465 6.33 31.77 81.79
CA ARG A 465 6.47 32.79 82.82
C ARG A 465 5.53 32.60 84.01
N PHE A 466 4.50 31.76 83.84
CA PHE A 466 3.43 31.54 84.81
C PHE A 466 3.30 30.07 85.27
N GLU A 467 4.27 29.21 84.96
CA GLU A 467 4.21 27.75 85.13
C GLU A 467 3.87 27.27 86.55
N ASN A 468 4.10 28.11 87.56
CA ASN A 468 3.76 27.74 88.93
C ASN A 468 2.29 27.92 89.35
N PHE A 469 1.48 28.65 88.47
CA PHE A 469 0.11 28.99 88.88
C PHE A 469 -0.89 28.81 87.68
N ILE A 470 -0.45 28.93 86.44
CA ILE A 470 -1.35 28.90 85.25
C ILE A 470 -0.82 27.90 84.25
N TYR A 471 -1.68 27.04 83.80
CA TYR A 471 -1.47 26.18 82.66
C TYR A 471 -2.54 26.50 81.63
N ALA A 472 -2.12 26.90 80.43
CA ALA A 472 -3.00 27.18 79.33
C ALA A 472 -2.37 26.70 78.01
N THR A 473 -3.17 26.11 77.12
CA THR A 473 -2.75 25.67 75.81
C THR A 473 -3.90 25.87 74.84
N ASN A 474 -3.57 26.26 73.59
CA ASN A 474 -4.51 26.31 72.51
C ASN A 474 -4.19 25.15 71.53
N VAL A 475 -5.16 24.29 71.29
CA VAL A 475 -5.08 23.19 70.32
C VAL A 475 -6.06 23.50 69.22
N PRO A 476 -5.58 24.07 68.10
CA PRO A 476 -6.47 24.44 67.02
C PRO A 476 -7.11 23.20 66.33
N ALA A 477 -8.43 23.25 66.11
CA ALA A 477 -9.15 22.19 65.36
C ALA A 477 -8.81 22.16 63.87
N ARG A 478 -8.18 23.22 63.34
CA ARG A 478 -7.61 23.37 62.01
C ARG A 478 -6.30 24.15 62.10
N ASP A 479 -5.77 24.58 60.94
CA ASP A 479 -4.48 25.31 60.91
C ASP A 479 -4.44 26.57 61.80
N VAL A 480 -5.59 27.21 62.01
CA VAL A 480 -5.77 28.39 62.90
C VAL A 480 -7.01 28.21 63.79
N SER A 481 -6.94 28.71 65.01
CA SER A 481 -8.00 28.66 66.05
C SER A 481 -8.84 29.94 66.05
N GLY A 482 -10.13 29.80 66.42
CA GLY A 482 -10.99 30.90 66.82
C GLY A 482 -10.79 31.26 68.33
N ASP A 483 -10.37 30.27 69.08
CA ASP A 483 -10.17 30.43 70.54
C ASP A 483 -8.96 31.33 70.86
N TYR A 484 -9.10 32.16 71.86
CA TYR A 484 -8.05 33.06 72.33
C TYR A 484 -8.01 33.02 73.81
N PHE A 485 -6.79 32.99 74.32
CA PHE A 485 -6.54 33.27 75.72
C PHE A 485 -5.35 34.24 75.89
N ASP A 486 -5.37 35.03 76.95
CA ASP A 486 -4.24 35.88 77.30
C ASP A 486 -4.10 35.99 78.78
N VAL A 487 -2.87 36.28 79.24
CA VAL A 487 -2.50 36.49 80.66
C VAL A 487 -1.60 37.70 80.77
N VAL A 488 -2.09 38.71 81.43
CA VAL A 488 -1.35 39.97 81.69
C VAL A 488 -1.07 40.14 83.19
N ASN A 489 0.16 40.47 83.51
CA ASN A 489 0.55 40.77 84.88
C ASN A 489 0.18 42.23 85.17
N VAL A 490 -0.77 42.46 86.08
CA VAL A 490 -1.25 43.80 86.50
C VAL A 490 -0.42 44.34 87.59
N SER A 491 -0.02 43.52 88.62
CA SER A 491 0.86 43.87 89.71
C SER A 491 1.70 42.65 90.14
N LYS A 492 2.55 42.80 91.18
CA LYS A 492 3.35 41.66 91.65
C LYS A 492 2.53 40.48 92.18
N THR A 493 1.24 40.68 92.49
CA THR A 493 0.34 39.68 93.09
C THR A 493 -0.97 39.53 92.33
N GLU A 494 -1.19 40.29 91.23
CA GLU A 494 -2.45 40.32 90.53
C GLU A 494 -2.23 40.01 89.01
N TYR A 495 -3.03 39.11 88.49
CA TYR A 495 -3.01 38.69 87.10
C TYR A 495 -4.39 38.89 86.49
N PHE A 496 -4.42 39.44 85.30
CA PHE A 496 -5.63 39.49 84.45
C PHE A 496 -5.53 38.42 83.41
N PHE A 497 -6.56 37.59 83.23
CA PHE A 497 -6.63 36.64 82.17
C PHE A 497 -7.95 36.78 81.44
N THR A 498 -7.87 36.55 80.11
CA THR A 498 -9.01 36.59 79.25
C THR A 498 -9.12 35.28 78.45
N LEU A 499 -10.34 34.83 78.24
CA LEU A 499 -10.67 33.69 77.42
C LEU A 499 -11.80 34.10 76.50
N ALA A 500 -11.63 33.89 75.21
CA ALA A 500 -12.62 34.21 74.17
C ALA A 500 -12.71 33.10 73.11
N ASP A 501 -13.90 32.87 72.61
CA ASP A 501 -14.18 32.00 71.48
C ASP A 501 -14.86 32.80 70.37
N VAL A 502 -14.23 32.80 69.22
CA VAL A 502 -14.77 33.43 68.01
C VAL A 502 -15.61 32.41 67.21
N SER A 503 -16.89 32.69 67.02
CA SER A 503 -17.77 31.85 66.30
C SER A 503 -17.27 31.63 64.84
N GLY A 504 -17.06 30.37 64.44
CA GLY A 504 -16.56 29.97 63.11
C GLY A 504 -15.25 29.17 63.21
N LYS A 505 -14.68 28.82 62.05
CA LYS A 505 -13.45 28.02 61.96
C LYS A 505 -12.54 28.53 60.85
N GLY A 506 -11.21 28.28 61.02
CA GLY A 506 -10.22 28.57 59.98
C GLY A 506 -9.79 30.07 60.01
N ILE A 507 -9.16 30.52 58.90
CA ILE A 507 -8.46 31.80 58.76
C ILE A 507 -9.33 33.00 59.20
N LYS A 508 -10.63 33.00 58.85
CA LYS A 508 -11.56 34.09 59.20
C LYS A 508 -11.72 34.22 60.71
N ALA A 509 -11.93 33.12 61.45
CA ALA A 509 -12.02 33.10 62.88
C ALA A 509 -10.69 33.53 63.54
N GLY A 510 -9.55 33.03 63.02
CA GLY A 510 -8.22 33.42 63.44
C GLY A 510 -7.91 34.91 63.28
N MET A 511 -8.40 35.54 62.19
CA MET A 511 -8.26 37.02 62.07
C MET A 511 -9.09 37.81 63.04
N TYR A 512 -10.29 37.38 63.42
CA TYR A 512 -11.08 38.01 64.45
C TYR A 512 -10.44 37.82 65.83
N MET A 513 -9.86 36.64 66.08
CA MET A 513 -9.07 36.37 67.27
C MET A 513 -7.87 37.31 67.38
N ALA A 514 -7.10 37.46 66.28
CA ALA A 514 -5.96 38.40 66.27
C ALA A 514 -6.38 39.87 66.55
N LYS A 515 -7.54 40.28 66.04
CA LYS A 515 -8.12 41.59 66.34
C LYS A 515 -8.51 41.71 67.82
N ALA A 516 -9.12 40.68 68.40
CA ALA A 516 -9.48 40.65 69.78
C ALA A 516 -8.22 40.76 70.71
N SER A 517 -7.16 39.99 70.36
CA SER A 517 -5.86 40.06 71.02
C SER A 517 -5.30 41.50 71.04
N SER A 518 -5.32 42.17 69.88
CA SER A 518 -4.80 43.53 69.74
C SER A 518 -5.56 44.56 70.63
N ILE A 519 -6.85 44.35 70.81
CA ILE A 519 -7.67 45.25 71.68
C ILE A 519 -7.32 45.07 73.16
N VAL A 520 -7.14 43.82 73.57
CA VAL A 520 -6.77 43.54 75.01
C VAL A 520 -5.43 44.16 75.35
N TRP A 521 -4.49 44.25 74.38
CA TRP A 521 -3.17 44.89 74.65
C TRP A 521 -3.17 46.41 74.52
N HIS A 522 -4.06 47.07 73.82
CA HIS A 522 -4.02 48.51 73.52
C HIS A 522 -4.93 49.33 74.43
N ASP A 523 -6.02 48.79 74.96
CA ASP A 523 -6.89 49.43 75.93
C ASP A 523 -6.82 48.63 77.26
N PRO A 524 -5.91 48.95 78.16
CA PRO A 524 -5.98 48.39 79.50
C PRO A 524 -7.31 48.84 80.13
N ILE A 525 -8.25 47.88 80.26
CA ILE A 525 -9.55 48.12 80.89
C ILE A 525 -9.28 48.82 82.21
N PRO A 526 -9.82 50.04 82.46
CA PRO A 526 -9.66 50.66 83.76
C PRO A 526 -10.32 49.74 84.77
N ILE A 527 -9.50 49.22 85.70
CA ILE A 527 -9.98 48.42 86.84
C ILE A 527 -10.87 49.34 87.65
N LEU A 528 -12.19 49.23 87.40
CA LEU A 528 -13.19 49.77 88.29
C LEU A 528 -13.21 48.86 89.54
N CYS A 529 -12.58 49.33 90.62
CA CYS A 529 -12.78 48.81 91.96
C CYS A 529 -14.19 49.07 92.41
#